data_9adbb3dcf3525feb1b99658c01a89a7f
#
_entry.id   9adbb3dcf3525feb1b99658c01a89a7f
#
_cell.length_a   1.000
_cell.length_b   1.000
_cell.length_c   1.000
_cell.angle_alpha   90.00
_cell.angle_beta   90.00
_cell.angle_gamma   90.00
#
_symmetry.space_group_name_H-M   'P 1'
#
loop_
_entity.id
_entity.type
_entity.pdbx_description
1 polymer ?
#
loop_
_entity_poly.entity_id
_entity_poly.type
_entity_poly.pdbx_seq_one_letter_code
_entity_poly.pdbx_strand_id
1 'polypeptide(L)'
;MHFVLLYEIVDNFAERRMPFRDEHFARVTQAYADGRLVLAGAFADPVDGALLIFRGPTRDAAEAFAKADPYVTSGLVTRWRVREWTTVIGDGATMPFLPDATGHSE
;
A
#
# COMPACT_ATOMS: atom_id res chain seq x y z
N MET A 1 10.77 0.46 8.34
CA MET A 1 10.83 -0.30 7.07
C MET A 1 9.56 -0.04 6.28
N HIS A 2 9.66 -0.14 4.98
CA HIS A 2 8.48 -0.03 4.11
C HIS A 2 8.08 -1.40 3.60
N PHE A 3 6.77 -1.58 3.47
CA PHE A 3 6.18 -2.80 2.91
C PHE A 3 5.14 -2.41 1.88
N VAL A 4 5.16 -3.08 0.76
CA VAL A 4 4.23 -2.83 -0.34
C VAL A 4 3.18 -3.93 -0.33
N LEU A 5 1.92 -3.52 -0.19
CA LEU A 5 0.78 -4.41 -0.35
C LEU A 5 0.26 -4.24 -1.78
N LEU A 6 0.31 -5.32 -2.54
CA LEU A 6 -0.08 -5.35 -3.96
C LEU A 6 -1.40 -6.09 -4.09
N TYR A 7 -2.35 -5.47 -4.78
CA TYR A 7 -3.66 -6.05 -5.06
C TYR A 7 -3.81 -6.37 -6.54
N GLU A 8 -4.22 -7.59 -6.85
CA GLU A 8 -4.78 -7.97 -8.14
C GLU A 8 -6.30 -7.96 -7.99
N ILE A 9 -7.00 -7.39 -8.95
CA ILE A 9 -8.42 -7.09 -8.81
C ILE A 9 -9.22 -7.68 -9.97
N VAL A 10 -10.54 -7.83 -9.74
CA VAL A 10 -11.49 -8.30 -10.74
C VAL A 10 -11.68 -7.28 -11.85
N ASP A 11 -12.18 -7.73 -13.01
CA ASP A 11 -12.67 -6.83 -14.04
C ASP A 11 -13.85 -6.01 -13.51
N ASN A 12 -13.99 -4.79 -14.01
CA ASN A 12 -15.02 -3.83 -13.55
C ASN A 12 -14.92 -3.49 -12.06
N PHE A 13 -13.73 -3.53 -11.52
CA PHE A 13 -13.49 -3.22 -10.11
C PHE A 13 -14.03 -1.85 -9.71
N ALA A 14 -13.81 -0.83 -10.54
CA ALA A 14 -14.24 0.54 -10.24
C ALA A 14 -15.74 0.65 -9.98
N GLU A 15 -16.54 -0.15 -10.67
CA GLU A 15 -17.98 -0.20 -10.50
C GLU A 15 -18.38 -1.11 -9.35
N ARG A 16 -17.77 -2.29 -9.28
CA ARG A 16 -18.12 -3.32 -8.29
C ARG A 16 -17.72 -2.94 -6.88
N ARG A 17 -16.74 -2.07 -6.71
CA ARG A 17 -16.28 -1.63 -5.39
C ARG A 17 -17.27 -0.71 -4.65
N MET A 18 -18.21 -0.11 -5.35
CA MET A 18 -19.05 0.95 -4.79
C MET A 18 -19.75 0.58 -3.47
N PRO A 19 -20.34 -0.63 -3.30
CA PRO A 19 -20.96 -0.99 -2.04
C PRO A 19 -19.96 -1.11 -0.87
N PHE A 20 -18.68 -1.29 -1.14
CA PHE A 20 -17.64 -1.53 -0.13
C PHE A 20 -16.71 -0.35 0.06
N ARG A 21 -16.86 0.68 -0.75
CA ARG A 21 -15.91 1.77 -0.86
C ARG A 21 -15.80 2.58 0.45
N ASP A 22 -16.92 2.90 1.05
CA ASP A 22 -16.93 3.72 2.28
C ASP A 22 -16.21 3.00 3.43
N GLU A 23 -16.47 1.72 3.62
CA GLU A 23 -15.81 0.94 4.65
C GLU A 23 -14.31 0.79 4.35
N HIS A 24 -13.97 0.53 3.09
CA HIS A 24 -12.56 0.45 2.67
C HIS A 24 -11.83 1.75 2.99
N PHE A 25 -12.39 2.90 2.63
CA PHE A 25 -11.75 4.19 2.88
C PHE A 25 -11.70 4.55 4.37
N ALA A 26 -12.68 4.12 5.16
CA ALA A 26 -12.60 4.29 6.60
C ALA A 26 -11.37 3.56 7.18
N ARG A 27 -11.10 2.35 6.70
CA ARG A 27 -9.92 1.57 7.12
C ARG A 27 -8.61 2.18 6.62
N VAL A 28 -8.59 2.66 5.39
CA VAL A 28 -7.44 3.34 4.80
C VAL A 28 -7.11 4.60 5.61
N THR A 29 -8.12 5.41 5.89
CA THR A 29 -7.97 6.64 6.66
C THR A 29 -7.46 6.37 8.07
N GLN A 30 -7.98 5.32 8.71
CA GLN A 30 -7.53 4.94 10.04
C GLN A 30 -6.06 4.49 10.04
N ALA A 31 -5.68 3.67 9.08
CA ALA A 31 -4.30 3.21 8.96
C ALA A 31 -3.33 4.38 8.70
N TYR A 32 -3.77 5.35 7.92
CA TYR A 32 -2.99 6.57 7.67
C TYR A 32 -2.87 7.41 8.95
N ALA A 33 -3.98 7.61 9.67
CA ALA A 33 -3.99 8.38 10.91
C ALA A 33 -3.12 7.72 11.99
N ASP A 34 -3.06 6.41 12.02
CA ASP A 34 -2.22 5.64 12.95
C ASP A 34 -0.73 5.66 12.57
N GLY A 35 -0.37 6.24 11.43
CA GLY A 35 1.00 6.29 10.96
C GLY A 35 1.51 5.00 10.32
N ARG A 36 0.64 4.01 10.11
CA ARG A 36 1.00 2.73 9.50
C ARG A 36 1.02 2.79 7.97
N LEU A 37 0.12 3.56 7.40
CA LEU A 37 -0.01 3.71 5.95
C LEU A 37 0.62 5.01 5.49
N VAL A 38 1.44 4.94 4.45
CA VAL A 38 2.13 6.09 3.86
C VAL A 38 1.35 6.64 2.68
N LEU A 39 0.96 5.76 1.77
CA LEU A 39 0.35 6.11 0.50
C LEU A 39 -0.47 4.94 0.00
N ALA A 40 -1.60 5.21 -0.65
CA ALA A 40 -2.42 4.16 -1.22
C ALA A 40 -3.17 4.67 -2.44
N GLY A 41 -3.40 3.80 -3.41
CA GLY A 41 -4.18 4.15 -4.58
C GLY A 41 -4.29 3.00 -5.56
N ALA A 42 -5.23 3.12 -6.47
CA ALA A 42 -5.40 2.20 -7.57
C ALA A 42 -4.57 2.66 -8.77
N PHE A 43 -4.11 1.70 -9.55
CA PHE A 43 -3.48 2.01 -10.83
C PHE A 43 -4.54 2.58 -11.77
N ALA A 44 -4.10 3.47 -12.64
CA ALA A 44 -4.98 4.12 -13.61
C ALA A 44 -4.59 3.69 -15.03
N ASP A 45 -5.57 3.70 -15.90
CA ASP A 45 -5.42 3.56 -17.35
C ASP A 45 -4.57 2.33 -17.77
N PRO A 46 -5.02 1.12 -17.45
CA PRO A 46 -6.31 0.75 -16.86
C PRO A 46 -6.27 0.66 -15.32
N VAL A 47 -7.46 0.59 -14.73
CA VAL A 47 -7.63 0.28 -13.31
C VAL A 47 -7.61 -1.24 -13.15
N ASP A 48 -6.41 -1.79 -13.01
CA ASP A 48 -6.19 -3.25 -13.00
C ASP A 48 -5.45 -3.76 -11.76
N GLY A 49 -5.23 -2.90 -10.78
CA GLY A 49 -4.56 -3.24 -9.54
C GLY A 49 -4.49 -2.07 -8.61
N ALA A 50 -3.91 -2.29 -7.45
CA ALA A 50 -3.72 -1.24 -6.46
C ALA A 50 -2.44 -1.47 -5.67
N LEU A 51 -1.95 -0.39 -5.10
CA LEU A 51 -0.73 -0.39 -4.32
C LEU A 51 -0.96 0.39 -3.03
N LEU A 52 -0.60 -0.23 -1.90
CA LEU A 52 -0.65 0.41 -0.60
C LEU A 52 0.73 0.28 0.04
N ILE A 53 1.26 1.39 0.52
CA ILE A 53 2.60 1.42 1.11
C ILE A 53 2.46 1.60 2.61
N PHE A 54 2.93 0.60 3.35
CA PHE A 54 2.94 0.60 4.81
C PHE A 54 4.34 0.83 5.35
N ARG A 55 4.42 1.33 6.55
CA ARG A 55 5.67 1.41 7.30
C ARG A 55 5.52 0.70 8.65
N GLY A 56 6.60 0.18 9.15
CA GLY A 56 6.62 -0.49 10.44
C GLY A 56 7.83 -1.40 10.57
N PRO A 57 7.99 -2.05 11.74
CA PRO A 57 9.11 -2.97 11.98
C PRO A 57 8.96 -4.31 11.25
N THR A 58 7.72 -4.69 10.92
CA THR A 58 7.40 -5.95 10.24
C THR A 58 6.28 -5.75 9.23
N ARG A 59 5.99 -6.79 8.46
CA ARG A 59 4.87 -6.80 7.50
C ARG A 59 3.50 -6.95 8.14
N ASP A 60 3.42 -7.11 9.45
CA ASP A 60 2.18 -7.46 10.14
C ASP A 60 1.04 -6.47 9.88
N ALA A 61 1.33 -5.16 9.89
CA ALA A 61 0.30 -4.15 9.65
C ALA A 61 -0.30 -4.25 8.24
N ALA A 62 0.54 -4.49 7.23
CA ALA A 62 0.08 -4.65 5.84
C ALA A 62 -0.76 -5.92 5.69
N GLU A 63 -0.31 -7.02 6.26
CA GLU A 63 -1.03 -8.28 6.20
C GLU A 63 -2.37 -8.21 6.94
N ALA A 64 -2.40 -7.62 8.12
CA ALA A 64 -3.62 -7.44 8.89
C ALA A 64 -4.63 -6.56 8.15
N PHE A 65 -4.15 -5.50 7.51
CA PHE A 65 -4.99 -4.63 6.69
C PHE A 65 -5.65 -5.43 5.55
N ALA A 66 -4.86 -6.19 4.80
CA ALA A 66 -5.37 -6.97 3.67
C ALA A 66 -6.43 -7.98 4.12
N LYS A 67 -6.18 -8.68 5.21
CA LYS A 67 -7.11 -9.71 5.71
C LYS A 67 -8.45 -9.13 6.15
N ALA A 68 -8.49 -7.87 6.54
CA ALA A 68 -9.68 -7.21 7.05
C ALA A 68 -10.33 -6.26 6.02
N ASP A 69 -9.67 -5.99 4.91
CA ASP A 69 -10.18 -5.07 3.90
C ASP A 69 -11.41 -5.64 3.21
N PRO A 70 -12.57 -4.91 3.21
CA PRO A 70 -13.76 -5.38 2.52
C PRO A 70 -13.56 -5.63 1.03
N TYR A 71 -12.61 -4.97 0.38
CA TYR A 71 -12.27 -5.28 -1.01
C TYR A 71 -11.69 -6.69 -1.14
N VAL A 72 -10.98 -7.16 -0.13
CA VAL A 72 -10.44 -8.51 -0.10
C VAL A 72 -11.49 -9.53 0.32
N THR A 73 -12.20 -9.25 1.41
CA THR A 73 -13.18 -10.19 1.97
C THR A 73 -14.39 -10.41 1.05
N SER A 74 -14.71 -9.43 0.21
CA SER A 74 -15.80 -9.54 -0.77
C SER A 74 -15.39 -10.22 -2.08
N GLY A 75 -14.11 -10.53 -2.25
CA GLY A 75 -13.60 -11.16 -3.46
C GLY A 75 -13.26 -10.22 -4.60
N LEU A 76 -13.35 -8.91 -4.40
CA LEU A 76 -12.97 -7.93 -5.43
C LEU A 76 -11.46 -7.93 -5.67
N VAL A 77 -10.69 -8.16 -4.62
CA VAL A 77 -9.26 -8.43 -4.71
C VAL A 77 -9.10 -9.95 -4.83
N THR A 78 -8.63 -10.41 -5.97
CA THR A 78 -8.49 -11.84 -6.26
C THR A 78 -7.23 -12.43 -5.66
N ARG A 79 -6.22 -11.59 -5.49
CA ARG A 79 -4.94 -11.99 -4.91
C ARG A 79 -4.27 -10.78 -4.31
N TRP A 80 -3.62 -10.97 -3.17
CA TRP A 80 -2.77 -9.93 -2.58
C TRP A 80 -1.47 -10.54 -2.10
N ARG A 81 -0.43 -9.69 -2.05
CA ARG A 81 0.86 -10.07 -1.49
C ARG A 81 1.53 -8.86 -0.88
N VAL A 82 2.37 -9.10 0.12
CA VAL A 82 3.17 -8.09 0.78
C VAL A 82 4.63 -8.33 0.46
N ARG A 83 5.34 -7.27 0.09
CA ARG A 83 6.78 -7.32 -0.12
C ARG A 83 7.45 -6.23 0.68
N GLU A 84 8.59 -6.56 1.26
CA GLU A 84 9.46 -5.53 1.83
C GLU A 84 10.03 -4.68 0.70
N TRP A 85 10.07 -3.38 0.91
CA TRP A 85 10.60 -2.42 -0.05
C TRP A 85 11.68 -1.60 0.61
N THR A 86 12.93 -1.77 0.15
CA THR A 86 14.05 -0.99 0.63
C THR A 86 14.06 0.36 -0.07
N THR A 87 13.57 1.38 0.62
CA THR A 87 13.45 2.73 0.08
C THR A 87 14.74 3.50 0.35
N VAL A 88 15.28 4.14 -0.69
CA VAL A 88 16.61 4.78 -0.63
C VAL A 88 16.59 6.27 -0.95
N ILE A 89 15.56 6.76 -1.62
CA ILE A 89 15.40 8.17 -2.02
C ILE A 89 14.02 8.65 -1.61
N GLY A 90 13.96 9.81 -1.02
CA GLY A 90 12.73 10.51 -0.69
C GLY A 90 12.47 10.58 0.81
N ASP A 91 11.49 11.40 1.17
CA ASP A 91 11.11 11.59 2.56
C ASP A 91 10.66 10.25 3.16
N GLY A 92 11.22 9.93 4.32
CA GLY A 92 10.90 8.69 5.00
C GLY A 92 11.60 7.44 4.47
N ALA A 93 12.53 7.57 3.52
CA ALA A 93 13.32 6.44 3.05
C ALA A 93 14.03 5.77 4.21
N THR A 94 13.95 4.43 4.28
CA THR A 94 14.44 3.66 5.43
C THR A 94 15.94 3.38 5.37
N MET A 95 16.51 3.37 4.16
CA MET A 95 17.94 3.22 3.92
C MET A 95 18.37 4.33 2.97
N PRO A 96 18.34 5.60 3.41
CA PRO A 96 18.50 6.72 2.50
C PRO A 96 19.88 6.71 1.84
N PHE A 97 19.86 6.83 0.53
CA PHE A 97 21.06 7.12 -0.24
C PHE A 97 21.30 8.62 -0.16
N LEU A 98 22.48 8.99 0.34
CA LEU A 98 22.86 10.39 0.49
C LEU A 98 24.18 10.64 -0.22
N PRO A 99 24.29 11.72 -1.01
CA PRO A 99 25.62 12.18 -1.45
C PRO A 99 26.42 12.53 -0.21
N ASP A 100 27.71 12.24 -0.20
CA ASP A 100 28.54 12.63 0.92
C ASP A 100 28.81 14.15 0.91
N ALA A 101 29.44 14.64 1.98
CA ALA A 101 29.70 16.06 2.14
C ALA A 101 30.68 16.65 1.07
N THR A 102 31.34 15.79 0.33
CA THR A 102 32.25 16.21 -0.78
C THR A 102 31.53 16.16 -2.13
N GLY A 103 30.24 15.77 -2.14
CA GLY A 103 29.46 15.65 -3.36
C GLY A 103 29.55 14.27 -4.02
N HIS A 104 30.22 13.32 -3.40
CA HIS A 104 30.27 11.95 -3.92
C HIS A 104 28.96 11.24 -3.62
N SER A 105 28.56 10.37 -4.54
CA SER A 105 27.46 9.47 -4.36
C SER A 105 27.96 8.05 -4.14
N GLU A 106 27.30 7.33 -3.31
CA GLU A 106 27.61 5.92 -3.07
C GLU A 106 26.89 5.00 -4.03
#